data_63ab7ba40308a8aa0f2b69e53416b559
#
_entry.id   63ab7ba40308a8aa0f2b69e53416b559
#
_cell.length_a   1.000
_cell.length_b   1.000
_cell.length_c   1.000
_cell.angle_alpha   90.00
_cell.angle_beta   90.00
_cell.angle_gamma   90.00
#
_symmetry.space_group_name_H-M   'P 1'
#
loop_
_entity.id
_entity.type
_entity.pdbx_description
1 polymer ?
#
loop_
_entity_poly.entity_id
_entity_poly.type
_entity_poly.pdbx_seq_one_letter_code
_entity_poly.pdbx_strand_id
1 'polypeptide(L)'
;MFDYLGGKFKRKVDQVNRMSIPPEFRELLGSKVYLISSLYDDPCIWVFSEEKFAIFAEGIDDTFEGEEQAQIQRLLADRLSIAGVDRSGRITVPEEQREWAELGEEVFVVGMGNRVELWSEENWQSHKTFSGDKSRITLSPKGARRV
;
A
#
# COMPACT_ATOMS: atom_id res chain seq x y z
N MET A 1 -0.25 -17.68 -12.80
CA MET A 1 -1.32 -16.75 -12.40
C MET A 1 -0.78 -15.35 -12.25
N PHE A 2 -1.56 -14.37 -12.65
CA PHE A 2 -1.14 -12.98 -12.60
C PHE A 2 -1.58 -12.32 -11.28
N ASP A 3 -0.63 -11.95 -10.45
CA ASP A 3 -0.88 -11.41 -9.10
C ASP A 3 -0.83 -9.89 -9.11
N TYR A 4 -1.85 -9.27 -9.64
CA TYR A 4 -1.90 -7.81 -9.72
C TYR A 4 -3.08 -7.27 -8.91
N LEU A 5 -2.77 -6.46 -7.89
CA LEU A 5 -3.79 -5.75 -7.11
C LEU A 5 -4.14 -4.46 -7.85
N GLY A 6 -5.31 -4.40 -8.44
CA GLY A 6 -5.71 -3.24 -9.25
C GLY A 6 -7.11 -2.75 -8.91
N GLY A 7 -7.36 -1.49 -9.25
CA GLY A 7 -8.66 -0.85 -9.07
C GLY A 7 -8.72 0.02 -7.82
N LYS A 8 -9.82 0.74 -7.69
CA LYS A 8 -10.07 1.65 -6.57
C LYS A 8 -11.47 1.39 -6.01
N PHE A 9 -11.55 1.26 -4.69
CA PHE A 9 -12.78 0.96 -3.98
C PHE A 9 -12.93 1.93 -2.81
N LYS A 10 -14.16 2.34 -2.51
CA LYS A 10 -14.45 3.18 -1.36
C LYS A 10 -14.95 2.30 -0.22
N ARG A 11 -14.42 2.52 0.98
CA ARG A 11 -14.83 1.78 2.18
C ARG A 11 -15.00 2.73 3.34
N LYS A 12 -15.85 2.34 4.29
CA LYS A 12 -16.03 3.09 5.53
C LYS A 12 -15.22 2.46 6.64
N VAL A 13 -14.68 3.32 7.50
CA VAL A 13 -14.01 2.90 8.72
C VAL A 13 -15.03 2.99 9.85
N ASP A 14 -15.21 1.92 10.60
CA ASP A 14 -16.19 1.90 11.70
C ASP A 14 -15.64 2.59 12.96
N GLN A 15 -16.46 2.60 14.03
CA GLN A 15 -16.13 3.32 15.25
C GLN A 15 -14.94 2.76 16.02
N VAL A 16 -14.52 1.52 15.70
CA VAL A 16 -13.36 0.89 16.32
C VAL A 16 -12.21 0.74 15.33
N ASN A 17 -12.18 1.59 14.30
CA ASN A 17 -11.10 1.69 13.31
C ASN A 17 -10.94 0.46 12.42
N ARG A 18 -12.03 -0.29 12.20
CA ARG A 18 -12.00 -1.43 11.30
C ARG A 18 -12.57 -1.06 9.93
N MET A 19 -12.00 -1.62 8.90
CA MET A 19 -12.51 -1.45 7.53
C MET A 19 -12.44 -2.77 6.79
N SER A 20 -13.39 -2.98 5.86
CA SER A 20 -13.40 -4.17 5.02
C SER A 20 -12.41 -4.03 3.89
N ILE A 21 -11.65 -5.09 3.65
CA ILE A 21 -10.82 -5.19 2.46
C ILE A 21 -11.75 -5.59 1.30
N PRO A 22 -11.69 -4.92 0.15
CA PRO A 22 -12.44 -5.37 -1.02
C PRO A 22 -12.20 -6.84 -1.32
N PRO A 23 -13.25 -7.62 -1.61
CA PRO A 23 -13.08 -9.05 -1.90
C PRO A 23 -12.06 -9.35 -2.98
N GLU A 24 -11.94 -8.44 -3.95
CA GLU A 24 -10.97 -8.55 -5.05
C GLU A 24 -9.53 -8.61 -4.58
N PHE A 25 -9.24 -8.07 -3.39
CA PHE A 25 -7.89 -8.04 -2.84
C PHE A 25 -7.64 -9.09 -1.76
N ARG A 26 -8.70 -9.69 -1.21
CA ARG A 26 -8.57 -10.56 -0.03
C ARG A 26 -7.67 -11.77 -0.26
N GLU A 27 -7.82 -12.42 -1.39
CA GLU A 27 -7.03 -13.62 -1.69
C GLU A 27 -5.55 -13.28 -1.79
N LEU A 28 -5.21 -12.21 -2.51
CA LEU A 28 -3.81 -11.83 -2.70
C LEU A 28 -3.18 -11.25 -1.44
N LEU A 29 -3.96 -10.58 -0.60
CA LEU A 29 -3.44 -10.02 0.65
C LEU A 29 -3.29 -11.08 1.75
N GLY A 30 -4.15 -12.09 1.75
CA GLY A 30 -4.08 -13.17 2.73
C GLY A 30 -4.63 -12.79 4.09
N SER A 31 -4.21 -13.53 5.12
CA SER A 31 -4.76 -13.40 6.47
C SER A 31 -3.98 -12.45 7.39
N LYS A 32 -2.86 -11.95 6.94
CA LYS A 32 -2.01 -11.05 7.71
C LYS A 32 -1.45 -10.00 6.76
N VAL A 33 -1.60 -8.73 7.10
CA VAL A 33 -1.14 -7.62 6.26
C VAL A 33 -0.16 -6.75 7.03
N TYR A 34 0.74 -6.12 6.28
CA TYR A 34 1.75 -5.20 6.78
C TYR A 34 1.38 -3.81 6.33
N LEU A 35 1.12 -2.93 7.29
CA LEU A 35 0.69 -1.56 7.04
C LEU A 35 1.86 -0.62 7.29
N ILE A 36 2.18 0.20 6.30
CA ILE A 36 3.31 1.12 6.39
C ILE A 36 2.82 2.52 6.02
N SER A 37 2.97 3.48 6.95
CA SER A 37 2.80 4.88 6.59
C SER A 37 3.85 5.19 5.54
N SER A 38 3.45 5.68 4.37
CA SER A 38 4.30 5.74 3.17
C SER A 38 5.71 6.25 3.46
N LEU A 39 6.71 5.50 3.00
CA LEU A 39 8.11 5.91 3.14
C LEU A 39 8.50 7.02 2.15
N TYR A 40 7.61 7.34 1.21
CA TYR A 40 7.78 8.48 0.31
C TYR A 40 7.16 9.76 0.87
N ASP A 41 6.64 9.67 2.09
CA ASP A 41 5.97 10.77 2.79
C ASP A 41 4.65 11.25 2.16
N ASP A 42 4.12 10.51 1.18
CA ASP A 42 2.76 10.74 0.70
C ASP A 42 1.77 10.39 1.82
N PRO A 43 0.69 11.16 2.00
CA PRO A 43 -0.25 10.90 3.09
C PRO A 43 -1.16 9.70 2.80
N CYS A 44 -0.58 8.53 2.77
CA CYS A 44 -1.30 7.27 2.55
C CYS A 44 -0.64 6.14 3.34
N ILE A 45 -1.35 5.03 3.43
CA ILE A 45 -0.83 3.82 4.08
C ILE A 45 -0.66 2.75 3.02
N TRP A 46 0.53 2.19 2.94
CA TRP A 46 0.80 1.03 2.09
C TRP A 46 0.37 -0.24 2.81
N VAL A 47 -0.32 -1.13 2.13
CA VAL A 47 -0.76 -2.41 2.67
C VAL A 47 -0.18 -3.52 1.81
N PHE A 48 0.70 -4.32 2.41
CA PHE A 48 1.34 -5.44 1.75
C PHE A 48 0.83 -6.77 2.30
N SER A 49 0.75 -7.78 1.44
CA SER A 49 0.70 -9.15 1.90
C SER A 49 2.04 -9.50 2.56
N GLU A 50 2.08 -10.59 3.33
CA GLU A 50 3.33 -11.05 3.93
C GLU A 50 4.39 -11.33 2.87
N GLU A 51 4.00 -11.99 1.77
CA GLU A 51 4.91 -12.30 0.67
C GLU A 51 5.49 -11.05 0.03
N LYS A 52 4.63 -10.07 -0.29
CA LYS A 52 5.10 -8.85 -0.95
C LYS A 52 5.90 -7.96 -0.02
N PHE A 53 5.56 -7.97 1.27
CA PHE A 53 6.36 -7.26 2.25
C PHE A 53 7.78 -7.84 2.34
N ALA A 54 7.90 -9.16 2.33
CA ALA A 54 9.21 -9.80 2.37
C ALA A 54 10.08 -9.38 1.17
N ILE A 55 9.48 -9.31 -0.02
CA ILE A 55 10.18 -8.86 -1.22
C ILE A 55 10.63 -7.40 -1.07
N PHE A 56 9.74 -6.55 -0.55
CA PHE A 56 10.04 -5.14 -0.32
C PHE A 56 11.19 -4.97 0.68
N ALA A 57 11.14 -5.69 1.79
CA ALA A 57 12.17 -5.62 2.83
C ALA A 57 13.52 -6.11 2.31
N GLU A 58 13.52 -7.18 1.52
CA GLU A 58 14.72 -7.69 0.88
C GLU A 58 15.32 -6.66 -0.08
N GLY A 59 14.47 -5.95 -0.81
CA GLY A 59 14.92 -4.88 -1.71
C GLY A 59 15.62 -3.75 -0.97
N ILE A 60 15.16 -3.43 0.23
CA ILE A 60 15.85 -2.43 1.08
C ILE A 60 17.25 -2.93 1.44
N ASP A 61 17.36 -4.18 1.86
CA ASP A 61 18.65 -4.74 2.24
C ASP A 61 19.63 -4.80 1.05
N ASP A 62 19.11 -5.04 -0.14
CA ASP A 62 19.94 -5.08 -1.36
C ASP A 62 20.36 -3.70 -1.85
N THR A 63 19.59 -2.65 -1.50
CA THR A 63 19.83 -1.29 -2.00
C THR A 63 20.74 -0.48 -1.07
N PHE A 64 20.59 -0.68 0.24
CA PHE A 64 21.27 0.12 1.26
C PHE A 64 22.22 -0.74 2.06
N GLU A 65 23.31 -0.14 2.51
CA GLU A 65 24.26 -0.82 3.38
C GLU A 65 24.79 0.12 4.44
N GLY A 66 25.40 -0.45 5.49
CA GLY A 66 26.04 0.31 6.55
C GLY A 66 25.04 1.16 7.33
N GLU A 67 25.45 2.39 7.65
CA GLU A 67 24.61 3.31 8.44
C GLU A 67 23.31 3.69 7.72
N GLU A 68 23.36 3.85 6.42
CA GLU A 68 22.17 4.18 5.65
C GLU A 68 21.14 3.06 5.74
N GLN A 69 21.56 1.80 5.67
CA GLN A 69 20.66 0.67 5.84
C GLN A 69 20.01 0.69 7.22
N ALA A 70 20.79 0.98 8.27
CA ALA A 70 20.26 1.07 9.62
C ALA A 70 19.22 2.19 9.75
N GLN A 71 19.46 3.32 9.11
CA GLN A 71 18.50 4.44 9.12
C GLN A 71 17.19 4.07 8.46
N ILE A 72 17.24 3.41 7.31
CA ILE A 72 16.02 2.98 6.61
C ILE A 72 15.29 1.92 7.43
N GLN A 73 16.01 1.00 8.06
CA GLN A 73 15.39 -0.01 8.92
C GLN A 73 14.66 0.60 10.10
N ARG A 74 15.23 1.66 10.71
CA ARG A 74 14.59 2.38 11.81
C ARG A 74 13.35 3.13 11.33
N LEU A 75 13.43 3.74 10.16
CA LEU A 75 12.27 4.42 9.58
C LEU A 75 11.14 3.44 9.31
N LEU A 76 11.46 2.28 8.75
CA LEU A 76 10.48 1.24 8.50
C LEU A 76 9.85 0.76 9.81
N ALA A 77 10.67 0.51 10.82
CA ALA A 77 10.18 0.06 12.12
C ALA A 77 9.21 1.07 12.75
N ASP A 78 9.50 2.36 12.58
CA ASP A 78 8.67 3.42 13.11
C ASP A 78 7.30 3.52 12.43
N ARG A 79 7.23 3.16 11.15
CA ARG A 79 6.03 3.32 10.33
C ARG A 79 5.24 2.05 10.07
N LEU A 80 5.74 0.91 10.56
CA LEU A 80 5.16 -0.39 10.27
C LEU A 80 4.21 -0.84 11.39
N SER A 81 3.07 -1.39 11.00
CA SER A 81 2.24 -2.19 11.89
C SER A 81 1.80 -3.44 11.16
N ILE A 82 1.46 -4.47 11.91
CA ILE A 82 1.03 -5.75 11.35
C ILE A 82 -0.39 -6.02 11.87
N ALA A 83 -1.30 -6.36 10.97
CA ALA A 83 -2.69 -6.59 11.31
C ALA A 83 -3.17 -7.92 10.77
N GLY A 84 -3.97 -8.62 11.56
CA GLY A 84 -4.69 -9.79 11.08
C GLY A 84 -5.93 -9.37 10.31
N VAL A 85 -6.31 -10.16 9.32
CA VAL A 85 -7.58 -9.99 8.60
C VAL A 85 -8.60 -10.91 9.29
N ASP A 86 -9.70 -10.35 9.77
CA ASP A 86 -10.69 -11.16 10.48
C ASP A 86 -11.54 -12.00 9.51
N ARG A 87 -12.45 -12.82 10.07
CA ARG A 87 -13.30 -13.70 9.26
C ARG A 87 -14.18 -12.96 8.26
N SER A 88 -14.50 -11.71 8.57
CA SER A 88 -15.32 -10.86 7.70
C SER A 88 -14.50 -10.10 6.67
N GLY A 89 -13.19 -10.32 6.64
CA GLY A 89 -12.32 -9.61 5.72
C GLY A 89 -12.00 -8.19 6.15
N ARG A 90 -12.02 -7.91 7.46
CA ARG A 90 -11.76 -6.57 7.99
C ARG A 90 -10.40 -6.52 8.65
N ILE A 91 -9.79 -5.33 8.58
CA ILE A 91 -8.56 -5.03 9.31
C ILE A 91 -8.81 -3.85 10.23
N THR A 92 -8.05 -3.76 11.31
CA THR A 92 -8.02 -2.58 12.17
C THR A 92 -6.85 -1.71 11.74
N VAL A 93 -7.13 -0.46 11.40
CA VAL A 93 -6.07 0.50 11.06
C VAL A 93 -5.70 1.24 12.33
N PRO A 94 -4.44 1.17 12.78
CA PRO A 94 -4.03 1.87 14.01
C PRO A 94 -4.30 3.37 13.93
N GLU A 95 -4.70 3.93 15.05
CA GLU A 95 -5.04 5.35 15.13
C GLU A 95 -3.89 6.25 14.68
N GLU A 96 -2.67 5.93 15.09
CA GLU A 96 -1.49 6.69 14.70
C GLU A 96 -1.33 6.76 13.18
N GLN A 97 -1.53 5.64 12.49
CA GLN A 97 -1.44 5.60 11.03
C GLN A 97 -2.61 6.33 10.37
N ARG A 98 -3.81 6.21 10.96
CA ARG A 98 -4.97 6.96 10.46
C ARG A 98 -4.73 8.45 10.53
N GLU A 99 -4.19 8.93 11.64
CA GLU A 99 -3.87 10.35 11.81
C GLU A 99 -2.80 10.78 10.84
N TRP A 100 -1.75 9.98 10.70
CA TRP A 100 -0.64 10.29 9.79
C TRP A 100 -1.12 10.47 8.35
N ALA A 101 -2.00 9.60 7.90
CA ALA A 101 -2.53 9.64 6.54
C ALA A 101 -3.79 10.50 6.42
N GLU A 102 -4.22 11.13 7.52
CA GLU A 102 -5.42 11.97 7.54
C GLU A 102 -6.67 11.23 7.08
N LEU A 103 -6.79 9.95 7.42
CA LEU A 103 -7.94 9.15 7.04
C LEU A 103 -9.16 9.53 7.87
N GLY A 104 -10.26 9.84 7.19
CA GLY A 104 -11.53 10.09 7.81
C GLY A 104 -12.38 8.82 7.86
N GLU A 105 -13.69 9.03 7.87
CA GLU A 105 -14.65 7.94 7.93
C GLU A 105 -14.70 7.12 6.63
N GLU A 106 -14.45 7.78 5.50
CA GLU A 106 -14.40 7.11 4.20
C GLU A 106 -12.97 7.06 3.68
N VAL A 107 -12.58 5.89 3.16
CA VAL A 107 -11.22 5.62 2.70
C VAL A 107 -11.28 5.04 1.30
N PHE A 108 -10.42 5.52 0.43
CA PHE A 108 -10.18 4.86 -0.85
C PHE A 108 -9.13 3.77 -0.66
N VAL A 109 -9.47 2.59 -1.15
CA VAL A 109 -8.59 1.41 -1.15
C VAL A 109 -8.14 1.22 -2.58
N VAL A 110 -6.88 1.50 -2.84
CA VAL A 110 -6.35 1.60 -4.20
C VAL A 110 -5.32 0.50 -4.44
N GLY A 111 -5.54 -0.30 -5.47
CA GLY A 111 -4.60 -1.34 -5.86
C GLY A 111 -3.44 -0.76 -6.67
N MET A 112 -2.22 -1.01 -6.22
CA MET A 112 -1.01 -0.49 -6.84
C MET A 112 -0.15 -1.59 -7.47
N GLY A 113 -0.75 -2.74 -7.74
CA GLY A 113 -0.05 -3.87 -8.34
C GLY A 113 0.57 -4.77 -7.29
N ASN A 114 1.60 -4.32 -6.62
CA ASN A 114 2.31 -5.12 -5.60
C ASN A 114 1.86 -4.79 -4.17
N ARG A 115 0.97 -3.84 -4.01
CA ARG A 115 0.43 -3.43 -2.71
C ARG A 115 -0.90 -2.73 -2.90
N VAL A 116 -1.54 -2.46 -1.80
CA VAL A 116 -2.73 -1.62 -1.76
C VAL A 116 -2.35 -0.34 -1.01
N GLU A 117 -2.99 0.77 -1.35
CA GLU A 117 -2.82 2.03 -0.63
C GLU A 117 -4.15 2.49 -0.08
N LEU A 118 -4.11 3.03 1.13
CA LEU A 118 -5.28 3.62 1.79
C LEU A 118 -5.13 5.14 1.77
N TRP A 119 -6.12 5.81 1.20
CA TRP A 119 -6.11 7.25 1.01
C TRP A 119 -7.39 7.89 1.53
N SER A 120 -7.29 9.10 2.08
CA SER A 120 -8.48 9.93 2.22
C SER A 120 -8.92 10.37 0.81
N GLU A 121 -10.20 10.67 0.66
CA GLU A 121 -10.70 11.15 -0.63
C GLU A 121 -9.98 12.43 -1.05
N GLU A 122 -9.82 13.36 -0.11
CA GLU A 122 -9.16 14.64 -0.38
C GLU A 122 -7.73 14.46 -0.87
N ASN A 123 -6.95 13.67 -0.14
CA ASN A 123 -5.55 13.46 -0.51
C ASN A 123 -5.41 12.64 -1.79
N TRP A 124 -6.31 11.71 -2.03
CA TRP A 124 -6.33 10.97 -3.29
C TRP A 124 -6.53 11.89 -4.47
N GLN A 125 -7.49 12.83 -4.38
CA GLN A 125 -7.75 13.76 -5.46
C GLN A 125 -6.52 14.62 -5.78
N SER A 126 -5.73 14.96 -4.78
CA SER A 126 -4.52 15.75 -4.96
C SER A 126 -3.35 14.96 -5.55
N HIS A 127 -3.34 13.64 -5.39
CA HIS A 127 -2.18 12.82 -5.74
C HIS A 127 -2.39 11.88 -6.93
N LYS A 128 -3.61 11.74 -7.41
CA LYS A 128 -3.92 10.78 -8.47
C LYS A 128 -3.47 11.19 -9.87
N THR A 129 -3.07 12.43 -10.05
CA THR A 129 -2.76 12.97 -11.37
C THR A 129 -1.31 12.69 -11.75
N PHE A 130 -1.11 12.15 -12.95
CA PHE A 130 0.21 12.00 -13.50
C PHE A 130 0.63 13.30 -14.19
N SER A 131 1.73 13.89 -13.72
CA SER A 131 2.25 15.15 -14.26
C SER A 131 3.24 14.97 -15.40
N GLY A 132 3.59 13.71 -15.72
CA GLY A 132 4.53 13.41 -16.78
C GLY A 132 3.88 13.35 -18.16
N ASP A 133 4.64 12.88 -19.13
CA ASP A 133 4.19 12.72 -20.50
C ASP A 133 3.51 11.36 -20.70
N LYS A 134 2.19 11.38 -20.88
CA LYS A 134 1.41 10.15 -21.03
C LYS A 134 1.73 9.36 -22.31
N SER A 135 2.35 10.00 -23.30
CA SER A 135 2.74 9.30 -24.52
C SER A 135 3.82 8.25 -24.26
N ARG A 136 4.47 8.30 -23.11
CA ARG A 136 5.45 7.29 -22.69
C ARG A 136 4.79 5.98 -22.27
N ILE A 137 3.47 5.99 -22.02
CA ILE A 137 2.74 4.78 -21.71
C ILE A 137 2.59 3.96 -22.96
N THR A 138 3.10 2.74 -22.94
CA THR A 138 3.07 1.86 -24.11
C THR A 138 2.33 0.55 -23.78
N LEU A 139 1.59 0.05 -24.76
CA LEU A 139 0.83 -1.18 -24.61
C LEU A 139 1.68 -2.44 -24.70
N SER A 140 2.95 -2.29 -25.12
CA SER A 140 3.86 -3.43 -25.22
C SER A 140 5.09 -3.20 -24.35
N PRO A 141 5.55 -4.23 -23.62
CA PRO A 141 6.80 -4.12 -22.86
C PRO A 141 7.97 -3.76 -23.76
N LYS A 142 8.90 -2.95 -23.27
CA LYS A 142 10.08 -2.54 -24.02
C LYS A 142 10.85 -3.73 -24.58
N GLY A 143 11.02 -4.78 -23.78
CA GLY A 143 11.76 -5.97 -24.20
C GLY A 143 11.12 -6.68 -25.37
N ALA A 144 9.79 -6.72 -25.43
CA ALA A 144 9.07 -7.39 -26.51
C ALA A 144 9.23 -6.69 -27.86
N ARG A 145 9.53 -5.39 -27.86
CA ARG A 145 9.66 -4.62 -29.10
C ARG A 145 11.02 -4.73 -29.76
N ARG A 146 11.93 -5.46 -29.12
CA ARG A 146 13.31 -5.61 -29.60
C ARG A 146 13.55 -6.89 -30.37
N VAL A 147 12.52 -7.63 -30.56
CA VAL A 147 12.63 -8.90 -31.26
C VAL A 147 12.84 -8.71 -32.74
#